data_ed83aa1785150f60f4056c168ca7b1c5
#
_entry.id   ed83aa1785150f60f4056c168ca7b1c5
#
_cell.length_a   1.000
_cell.length_b   1.000
_cell.length_c   1.000
_cell.angle_alpha   90.00
_cell.angle_beta   90.00
_cell.angle_gamma   90.00
#
_symmetry.space_group_name_H-M   'P 1'
#
loop_
_entity.id
_entity.type
_entity.pdbx_description
1 polymer ?
#
loop_
_entity_poly.entity_id
_entity_poly.type
_entity_poly.pdbx_seq_one_letter_code
_entity_poly.pdbx_strand_id
1 'polypeptide(L)'
;HPSLPFLKKGKFPFYFETKGGYFSGRNKLFPGEIWRRDRKVVGVQCIHKTMEDYFTSLRLAAFTKMPEVYELKINQEHLELDPEFFTPLIDLPLHVAFKIQK
;
A
#
# COMPACT_ATOMS: atom_id res chain seq x y z
N HIS A 1 1.30 0.89 -1.48
CA HIS A 1 2.48 0.29 -2.12
C HIS A 1 2.33 -1.25 -2.16
N PRO A 2 2.75 -1.93 -3.22
CA PRO A 2 2.60 -3.40 -3.34
C PRO A 2 3.32 -4.21 -2.27
N SER A 3 4.32 -3.66 -1.61
CA SER A 3 5.02 -4.34 -0.52
C SER A 3 4.26 -4.31 0.81
N LEU A 4 3.26 -3.46 0.97
CA LEU A 4 2.54 -3.26 2.22
C LEU A 4 2.05 -4.56 2.88
N PRO A 5 1.48 -5.53 2.14
CA PRO A 5 0.99 -6.78 2.75
C PRO A 5 2.08 -7.62 3.42
N PHE A 6 3.36 -7.39 3.06
CA PHE A 6 4.49 -8.19 3.52
C PHE A 6 5.32 -7.48 4.60
N LEU A 7 4.91 -6.29 5.00
CA LEU A 7 5.57 -5.54 6.06
C LEU A 7 5.13 -6.09 7.42
N LYS A 8 6.06 -6.73 8.13
CA LYS A 8 5.81 -7.38 9.41
C LYS A 8 6.07 -6.51 10.64
N LYS A 9 6.37 -5.23 10.47
CA LYS A 9 6.73 -4.35 11.58
C LYS A 9 5.54 -3.53 12.05
N GLY A 10 5.29 -3.56 13.37
CA GLY A 10 4.35 -2.71 14.07
C GLY A 10 3.15 -3.44 14.65
N LYS A 11 2.41 -2.74 15.48
CA LYS A 11 1.17 -3.19 16.13
C LYS A 11 -0.02 -3.26 15.17
N PHE A 12 0.16 -2.86 13.92
CA PHE A 12 -0.91 -2.67 12.95
C PHE A 12 -0.71 -3.53 11.71
N PRO A 13 -1.12 -4.80 11.72
CA PRO A 13 -1.16 -5.57 10.50
C PRO A 13 -2.27 -5.01 9.61
N PHE A 14 -1.89 -4.38 8.51
CA PHE A 14 -2.87 -4.00 7.48
C PHE A 14 -3.50 -5.23 6.81
N TYR A 15 -2.81 -6.37 6.89
CA TYR A 15 -3.26 -7.65 6.35
C TYR A 15 -2.96 -8.77 7.33
N PHE A 16 -3.97 -9.60 7.64
CA PHE A 16 -3.86 -10.64 8.67
C PHE A 16 -3.19 -11.90 8.16
N GLU A 17 -3.47 -12.28 6.93
CA GLU A 17 -2.95 -13.49 6.33
C GLU A 17 -2.48 -13.22 4.90
N THR A 18 -1.18 -13.21 4.71
CA THR A 18 -0.61 -13.16 3.37
C THR A 18 -0.49 -14.58 2.81
N LYS A 19 -1.19 -14.85 1.71
CA LYS A 19 -1.12 -16.15 1.03
C LYS A 19 0.07 -16.18 0.07
N GLY A 20 1.27 -16.33 0.61
CA GLY A 20 2.52 -16.32 -0.15
C GLY A 20 3.33 -15.05 0.04
N GLY A 21 4.40 -14.90 -0.73
CA GLY A 21 5.26 -13.71 -0.77
C GLY A 21 4.83 -12.73 -1.86
N TYR A 22 5.70 -11.73 -2.12
CA TYR A 22 5.47 -10.67 -3.09
C TYR A 22 5.12 -11.20 -4.50
N PHE A 23 5.85 -12.21 -4.97
CA PHE A 23 5.58 -12.80 -6.29
C PHE A 23 4.58 -13.96 -6.24
N SER A 24 4.74 -14.89 -5.31
CA SER A 24 3.86 -16.06 -5.19
C SER A 24 2.44 -15.72 -4.70
N GLY A 25 2.25 -14.56 -4.10
CA GLY A 25 0.95 -14.01 -3.69
C GLY A 25 0.23 -13.20 -4.77
N ARG A 26 0.84 -13.01 -5.94
CA ARG A 26 0.27 -12.26 -7.07
C ARG A 26 -1.12 -12.80 -7.43
N ASN A 27 -2.07 -11.88 -7.57
CA ASN A 27 -3.48 -12.16 -7.88
C ASN A 27 -4.27 -12.90 -6.77
N LYS A 28 -3.69 -13.13 -5.60
CA LYS A 28 -4.41 -13.69 -4.47
C LYS A 28 -5.10 -12.60 -3.66
N LEU A 29 -6.24 -12.94 -3.06
CA LEU A 29 -6.98 -12.09 -2.13
C LEU A 29 -6.31 -12.13 -0.75
N PHE A 30 -6.07 -10.95 -0.23
CA PHE A 30 -5.58 -10.75 1.14
C PHE A 30 -6.64 -10.03 1.96
N PRO A 31 -7.05 -10.60 3.09
CA PRO A 31 -7.92 -9.92 4.03
C PRO A 31 -7.13 -8.84 4.80
N GLY A 32 -7.74 -7.70 5.01
CA GLY A 32 -7.15 -6.59 5.73
C GLY A 32 -8.20 -5.77 6.46
N GLU A 33 -7.76 -4.71 7.10
CA GLU A 33 -8.63 -3.77 7.80
C GLU A 33 -8.29 -2.33 7.42
N ILE A 34 -9.31 -1.51 7.33
CA ILE A 34 -9.17 -0.06 7.26
C ILE A 34 -9.67 0.53 8.58
N TRP A 35 -8.84 1.36 9.19
CA TRP A 35 -9.15 2.06 10.42
C TRP A 35 -9.74 3.43 10.12
N ARG A 36 -10.88 3.68 10.69
CA ARG A 36 -11.60 4.93 10.53
C ARG A 36 -11.25 5.90 11.66
N ARG A 37 -11.49 7.19 11.42
CA ARG A 37 -11.31 8.23 12.46
C ARG A 37 -12.18 8.01 13.71
N ASP A 38 -13.35 7.37 13.56
CA ASP A 38 -14.23 7.00 14.67
C ASP A 38 -13.79 5.75 15.42
N ARG A 39 -12.55 5.26 15.15
CA ARG A 39 -11.94 4.03 15.70
C ARG A 39 -12.68 2.74 15.37
N LYS A 40 -13.65 2.79 14.47
CA LYS A 40 -14.28 1.58 13.94
C LYS A 40 -13.40 0.97 12.87
N VAL A 41 -13.36 -0.35 12.88
CA VAL A 41 -12.61 -1.15 11.91
C VAL A 41 -13.56 -1.65 10.84
N VAL A 42 -13.14 -1.55 9.58
CA VAL A 42 -13.87 -2.09 8.43
C VAL A 42 -13.00 -3.13 7.77
N GLY A 43 -13.49 -4.36 7.71
CA GLY A 43 -12.85 -5.44 6.97
C GLY A 43 -12.84 -5.15 5.48
N VAL A 44 -11.69 -5.34 4.84
CA VAL A 44 -11.51 -5.18 3.40
C VAL A 44 -10.83 -6.40 2.82
N GLN A 45 -11.00 -6.59 1.52
CA GLN A 45 -10.25 -7.58 0.76
C GLN A 45 -9.54 -6.89 -0.39
N CYS A 46 -8.26 -7.17 -0.53
CA CYS A 46 -7.45 -6.62 -1.60
C CYS A 46 -6.81 -7.73 -2.42
N ILE A 47 -6.85 -7.60 -3.73
CA ILE A 47 -6.08 -8.46 -4.62
C ILE A 47 -4.66 -7.92 -4.66
N HIS A 48 -3.69 -8.75 -4.27
CA HIS A 48 -2.29 -8.36 -4.35
C HIS A 48 -1.83 -8.24 -5.80
N LYS A 49 -1.25 -7.11 -6.13
CA LYS A 49 -0.63 -6.80 -7.42
C LYS A 49 0.83 -6.41 -7.21
N THR A 50 1.69 -6.79 -8.12
CA THR A 50 3.09 -6.35 -8.13
C THR A 50 3.24 -4.99 -8.81
N MET A 51 4.39 -4.33 -8.67
CA MET A 51 4.69 -3.11 -9.44
C MET A 51 4.61 -3.35 -10.95
N GLU A 52 5.06 -4.51 -11.40
CA GLU A 52 4.94 -4.92 -12.81
C GLU A 52 3.49 -4.92 -13.31
N ASP A 53 2.53 -5.34 -12.47
CA ASP A 53 1.11 -5.35 -12.82
C ASP A 53 0.59 -3.93 -13.07
N TYR A 54 1.00 -2.97 -12.24
CA TYR A 54 0.59 -1.57 -12.42
C TYR A 54 1.14 -0.99 -13.72
N PHE A 55 2.44 -1.13 -14.00
CA PHE A 55 3.03 -0.63 -15.23
C PHE A 55 2.50 -1.34 -16.48
N THR A 56 2.26 -2.64 -16.38
CA THR A 56 1.64 -3.42 -17.47
C THR A 56 0.23 -2.92 -17.75
N SER A 57 -0.57 -2.67 -16.72
CA SER A 57 -1.93 -2.13 -16.87
C SER A 57 -1.94 -0.77 -17.53
N LEU A 58 -1.00 0.13 -17.15
CA LEU A 58 -0.85 1.43 -17.78
C LEU A 58 -0.52 1.31 -19.27
N ARG A 59 0.40 0.43 -19.61
CA ARG A 59 0.79 0.19 -21.00
C ARG A 59 -0.38 -0.39 -21.82
N LEU A 60 -1.12 -1.34 -21.28
CA LEU A 60 -2.30 -1.91 -21.94
C LEU A 60 -3.43 -0.88 -22.13
N ALA A 61 -3.52 0.10 -21.21
CA ALA A 61 -4.45 1.21 -21.35
C ALA A 61 -3.93 2.34 -22.26
N ALA A 62 -2.88 2.07 -23.05
CA ALA A 62 -2.27 2.98 -24.01
C ALA A 62 -1.66 4.26 -23.44
N PHE A 63 -1.25 4.25 -22.17
CA PHE A 63 -0.40 5.30 -21.64
C PHE A 63 1.02 5.09 -22.16
N THR A 64 1.48 5.98 -23.03
CA THR A 64 2.79 5.90 -23.70
C THR A 64 3.88 6.69 -23.00
N LYS A 65 3.49 7.68 -22.19
CA LYS A 65 4.43 8.48 -21.40
C LYS A 65 4.78 7.77 -20.11
N MET A 66 6.05 7.90 -19.70
CA MET A 66 6.48 7.37 -18.41
C MET A 66 5.72 8.08 -17.27
N PRO A 67 5.13 7.35 -16.34
CA PRO A 67 4.48 7.95 -15.18
C PRO A 67 5.52 8.55 -14.23
N GLU A 68 5.17 9.67 -13.61
CA GLU A 68 5.85 10.10 -12.39
C GLU A 68 5.39 9.23 -11.23
N VAL A 69 6.33 8.70 -10.46
CA VAL A 69 6.06 7.80 -9.33
C VAL A 69 6.46 8.49 -8.03
N TYR A 70 5.55 8.51 -7.08
CA TYR A 70 5.77 9.08 -5.75
C TYR A 70 5.52 8.01 -4.69
N GLU A 71 6.55 7.67 -3.94
CA GLU A 71 6.41 6.86 -2.73
C GLU A 71 6.12 7.80 -1.56
N LEU A 72 4.92 7.70 -1.01
CA LEU A 72 4.45 8.60 0.04
C LEU A 72 5.07 8.21 1.37
N LYS A 73 5.67 9.19 2.04
CA LYS A 73 6.36 9.05 3.33
C LYS A 73 5.50 9.60 4.47
N ILE A 74 5.72 9.07 5.66
CA ILE A 74 5.29 9.73 6.89
C ILE A 74 6.10 11.03 7.03
N ASN A 75 5.42 12.13 7.26
CA ASN A 75 6.01 13.46 7.44
C ASN A 75 5.78 13.99 8.87
N GLN A 76 6.29 15.18 9.16
CA GLN A 76 6.19 15.79 10.47
C GLN A 76 4.75 16.02 10.92
N GLU A 77 3.85 16.42 10.01
CA GLU A 77 2.43 16.64 10.33
C GLU A 77 1.73 15.35 10.80
N HIS A 78 2.07 14.20 10.20
CA HIS A 78 1.57 12.90 10.65
C HIS A 78 2.05 12.59 12.08
N LEU A 79 3.32 12.84 12.37
CA LEU A 79 3.90 12.59 13.70
C LEU A 79 3.31 13.49 14.78
N GLU A 80 2.98 14.73 14.45
CA GLU A 80 2.30 15.66 15.35
C GLU A 80 0.83 15.25 15.58
N LEU A 81 0.19 14.69 14.57
CA LEU A 81 -1.20 14.24 14.66
C LEU A 81 -1.37 13.02 15.56
N ASP A 82 -0.54 12.01 15.39
CA ASP A 82 -0.57 10.77 16.18
C ASP A 82 0.82 10.10 16.19
N PRO A 83 1.72 10.52 17.11
CA PRO A 83 3.07 9.99 17.15
C PRO A 83 3.12 8.49 17.46
N GLU A 84 2.22 7.98 18.28
CA GLU A 84 2.18 6.56 18.62
C GLU A 84 1.87 5.69 17.40
N PHE A 85 0.93 6.13 16.58
CA PHE A 85 0.54 5.42 15.37
C PHE A 85 1.59 5.53 14.26
N PHE A 86 2.10 6.74 14.00
CA PHE A 86 2.93 6.99 12.83
C PHE A 86 4.43 6.70 13.02
N THR A 87 4.97 6.78 14.24
CA THR A 87 6.40 6.53 14.49
C THR A 87 6.87 5.16 13.95
N PRO A 88 6.17 4.05 14.16
CA PRO A 88 6.58 2.75 13.62
C PRO A 88 6.54 2.65 12.08
N LEU A 89 5.94 3.63 11.41
CA LEU A 89 5.69 3.63 9.97
C LEU A 89 6.64 4.54 9.17
N ILE A 90 7.55 5.26 9.84
CA ILE A 90 8.39 6.30 9.23
C ILE A 90 9.15 5.80 8.00
N ASP A 91 9.76 4.61 8.09
CA ASP A 91 10.60 4.04 7.04
C ASP A 91 9.89 2.94 6.21
N LEU A 92 8.57 2.89 6.27
CA LEU A 92 7.81 1.89 5.53
C LEU A 92 7.17 2.46 4.27
N PRO A 93 7.31 1.80 3.10
CA PRO A 93 6.68 2.21 1.85
C PRO A 93 5.20 1.80 1.84
N LEU A 94 4.35 2.59 2.50
CA LEU A 94 2.92 2.27 2.68
C LEU A 94 2.10 2.54 1.43
N HIS A 95 2.35 3.66 0.76
CA HIS A 95 1.58 4.10 -0.39
C HIS A 95 2.47 4.47 -1.56
N VAL A 96 1.91 4.36 -2.74
CA VAL A 96 2.51 4.84 -3.98
C VAL A 96 1.45 5.59 -4.79
N ALA A 97 1.84 6.71 -5.36
CA ALA A 97 1.00 7.47 -6.28
C ALA A 97 1.66 7.53 -7.66
N PHE A 98 0.86 7.37 -8.69
CA PHE A 98 1.27 7.54 -10.08
C PHE A 98 0.59 8.77 -10.66
N LYS A 99 1.37 9.70 -11.19
CA LYS A 99 0.84 10.81 -11.99
C LYS A 99 1.14 10.52 -13.46
N ILE A 100 0.08 10.48 -14.25
CA ILE A 100 0.16 10.02 -15.63
C ILE A 100 -0.55 11.03 -16.53
N GLN A 101 0.09 11.34 -17.66
CA GLN A 101 -0.54 12.10 -18.73
C GLN A 101 -1.04 11.14 -19.81
N LYS A 102 -2.26 11.34 -20.21
CA LYS A 102 -2.84 10.66 -21.37
C LYS A 102 -2.31 11.21 -22.69
#